data_f5352e3fa57920fa23d02fc57789e721
#
_entry.id   f5352e3fa57920fa23d02fc57789e721
#
_cell.length_a   1.000
_cell.length_b   1.000
_cell.length_c   1.000
_cell.angle_alpha   90.00
_cell.angle_beta   90.00
_cell.angle_gamma   90.00
#
_symmetry.space_group_name_H-M   'P 1'
#
loop_
_entity.id
_entity.type
_entity.pdbx_description
1 polymer ?
#
loop_
_entity_poly.entity_id
_entity_poly.type
_entity_poly.pdbx_seq_one_letter_code
_entity_poly.pdbx_strand_id
1 'polypeptide(L)'
;MGAHPYYYFVKYNPDVTAALQELREREFKAGRYNPVIPFLEFPIRPDSASPGAQHRSIRHALKDAEADGTRSILDLDRISDQPDFGAVASLAAEDLERLFSTQQPTHEMIEQSDKLFEEIERGQGVYIIAYKDGEPDEIYFAGYSYD
;
A
#
# COMPACT_ATOMS: atom_id res chain seq x y z
N MET A 1 8.07 3.14 -18.42
CA MET A 1 8.95 3.37 -17.53
C MET A 1 8.64 2.74 -16.25
N GLY A 2 9.21 2.88 -15.31
CA GLY A 2 9.11 2.08 -14.16
C GLY A 2 7.85 2.23 -13.35
N ALA A 3 7.42 1.14 -12.80
CA ALA A 3 6.39 1.16 -11.80
C ALA A 3 6.90 1.91 -10.56
N HIS A 4 5.98 2.41 -9.75
CA HIS A 4 6.31 3.17 -8.57
C HIS A 4 5.87 2.39 -7.32
N PRO A 5 6.76 2.23 -6.33
CA PRO A 5 6.37 1.66 -5.04
C PRO A 5 5.57 2.69 -4.25
N TYR A 6 4.63 2.21 -3.45
CA TYR A 6 3.94 3.05 -2.49
C TYR A 6 3.74 2.25 -1.22
N TYR A 7 3.72 2.93 -0.07
CA TYR A 7 3.58 2.26 1.21
C TYR A 7 2.93 3.19 2.23
N TYR A 8 2.27 2.55 3.22
CA TYR A 8 1.56 3.27 4.26
C TYR A 8 1.61 2.47 5.56
N PHE A 9 1.76 3.16 6.68
CA PHE A 9 1.55 2.59 8.00
C PHE A 9 0.22 3.11 8.53
N VAL A 10 -0.65 2.21 8.98
CA VAL A 10 -1.92 2.59 9.59
C VAL A 10 -2.04 1.89 10.93
N LYS A 11 -2.90 2.42 11.81
CA LYS A 11 -3.13 1.82 13.12
C LYS A 11 -3.66 0.39 12.95
N TYR A 12 -3.20 -0.50 13.82
CA TYR A 12 -3.63 -1.90 13.77
C TYR A 12 -5.15 -2.01 13.94
N ASN A 13 -5.74 -2.85 13.13
CA ASN A 13 -7.15 -3.24 13.19
C ASN A 13 -7.19 -4.72 12.82
N PRO A 14 -7.76 -5.59 13.67
CA PRO A 14 -7.83 -7.02 13.34
C PRO A 14 -8.64 -7.31 12.07
N ASP A 15 -9.54 -6.40 11.69
CA ASP A 15 -10.24 -6.47 10.41
C ASP A 15 -9.39 -5.75 9.35
N VAL A 16 -8.51 -6.50 8.70
CA VAL A 16 -7.57 -5.94 7.72
C VAL A 16 -8.31 -5.36 6.50
N THR A 17 -9.42 -5.97 6.12
CA THR A 17 -10.25 -5.45 5.02
C THR A 17 -10.76 -4.06 5.35
N ALA A 18 -11.27 -3.86 6.58
CA ALA A 18 -11.72 -2.54 7.01
C ALA A 18 -10.57 -1.54 7.03
N ALA A 19 -9.40 -1.96 7.52
CA ALA A 19 -8.23 -1.10 7.54
C ALA A 19 -7.84 -0.66 6.13
N LEU A 20 -7.88 -1.57 5.17
CA LEU A 20 -7.58 -1.24 3.77
C LEU A 20 -8.58 -0.22 3.22
N GLN A 21 -9.87 -0.41 3.47
CA GLN A 21 -10.88 0.50 2.95
C GLN A 21 -10.77 1.89 3.58
N GLU A 22 -10.47 1.97 4.87
CA GLU A 22 -10.26 3.24 5.54
C GLU A 22 -9.04 3.97 4.97
N LEU A 23 -7.96 3.24 4.70
CA LEU A 23 -6.77 3.81 4.07
C LEU A 23 -7.08 4.34 2.68
N ARG A 24 -7.80 3.58 1.88
CA ARG A 24 -8.19 3.99 0.52
C ARG A 24 -9.00 5.29 0.57
N GLU A 25 -9.99 5.37 1.47
CA GLU A 25 -10.78 6.58 1.63
C GLU A 25 -9.93 7.76 2.06
N ARG A 26 -8.99 7.55 3.00
CA ARG A 26 -8.11 8.60 3.46
C ARG A 26 -7.26 9.17 2.32
N GLU A 27 -6.65 8.28 1.53
CA GLU A 27 -5.78 8.71 0.43
C GLU A 27 -6.58 9.34 -0.71
N PHE A 28 -7.79 8.85 -0.96
CA PHE A 28 -8.68 9.46 -1.93
C PHE A 28 -9.05 10.89 -1.51
N LYS A 29 -9.47 11.08 -0.28
CA LYS A 29 -9.86 12.41 0.23
C LYS A 29 -8.68 13.38 0.24
N ALA A 30 -7.48 12.87 0.47
CA ALA A 30 -6.26 13.68 0.44
C ALA A 30 -5.83 14.03 -0.99
N GLY A 31 -6.34 13.33 -1.99
CA GLY A 31 -5.96 13.55 -3.38
C GLY A 31 -4.58 13.03 -3.73
N ARG A 32 -4.07 12.05 -2.96
CA ARG A 32 -2.73 11.50 -3.20
C ARG A 32 -2.80 10.33 -4.16
N TYR A 33 -3.14 10.62 -5.38
CA TYR A 33 -3.24 9.60 -6.43
C TYR A 33 -3.12 10.25 -7.81
N ASN A 34 -2.73 9.46 -8.80
CA ASN A 34 -2.74 9.88 -10.19
C ASN A 34 -4.21 9.88 -10.68
N PRO A 35 -4.71 10.89 -11.39
CA PRO A 35 -3.96 11.99 -12.02
C PRO A 35 -3.94 13.31 -11.22
N VAL A 36 -4.35 13.32 -9.96
CA VAL A 36 -4.37 14.55 -9.16
C VAL A 36 -2.94 15.02 -8.87
N ILE A 37 -2.07 14.10 -8.47
CA ILE A 37 -0.65 14.41 -8.24
C ILE A 37 0.13 14.25 -9.54
N PRO A 38 0.97 15.24 -9.92
CA PRO A 38 1.78 15.15 -11.13
C PRO A 38 2.73 13.94 -11.12
N PHE A 39 2.98 13.41 -12.30
CA PHE A 39 3.84 12.24 -12.48
C PHE A 39 5.19 12.36 -11.76
N LEU A 40 5.82 13.53 -11.82
CA LEU A 40 7.14 13.72 -11.21
C LEU A 40 7.14 13.68 -9.69
N GLU A 41 5.97 13.70 -9.05
CA GLU A 41 5.88 13.65 -7.59
C GLU A 41 5.64 12.23 -7.06
N PHE A 42 5.60 11.24 -7.93
CA PHE A 42 5.58 9.85 -7.51
C PHE A 42 7.01 9.36 -7.29
N PRO A 43 7.20 8.38 -6.39
CA PRO A 43 6.19 7.62 -5.65
C PRO A 43 5.56 8.39 -4.50
N ILE A 44 4.36 7.98 -4.12
CA ILE A 44 3.65 8.53 -2.97
C ILE A 44 4.38 8.13 -1.69
N ARG A 45 4.55 9.09 -0.78
CA ARG A 45 5.21 8.91 0.51
C ARG A 45 4.37 9.58 1.60
N PRO A 46 4.65 9.28 2.87
CA PRO A 46 3.87 9.87 3.97
C PRO A 46 3.81 11.41 3.95
N ASP A 47 4.86 12.06 3.44
CA ASP A 47 4.94 13.51 3.37
C ASP A 47 4.53 14.10 2.01
N SER A 48 3.96 13.27 1.12
CA SER A 48 3.49 13.76 -0.18
C SER A 48 2.38 14.79 0.00
N ALA A 49 2.25 15.67 -0.99
CA ALA A 49 1.22 16.70 -0.98
C ALA A 49 -0.18 16.10 -0.86
N SER A 50 -1.10 16.86 -0.28
CA SER A 50 -2.49 16.45 -0.07
C SER A 50 -3.42 17.51 -0.66
N PRO A 51 -3.53 17.59 -1.99
CA PRO A 51 -4.31 18.66 -2.64
C PRO A 51 -5.84 18.50 -2.49
N GLY A 52 -6.30 17.32 -2.09
CA GLY A 52 -7.72 17.03 -2.00
C GLY A 52 -8.23 16.24 -3.19
N ALA A 53 -9.32 15.53 -2.99
CA ALA A 53 -9.92 14.72 -4.05
C ALA A 53 -10.45 15.61 -5.18
N GLN A 54 -10.28 15.13 -6.41
CA GLN A 54 -10.80 15.82 -7.60
C GLN A 54 -11.75 14.92 -8.39
N HIS A 55 -12.24 13.87 -7.79
CA HIS A 55 -13.22 12.96 -8.38
C HIS A 55 -14.38 12.77 -7.41
N ARG A 56 -15.51 12.31 -7.91
CA ARG A 56 -16.71 12.11 -7.10
C ARG A 56 -16.57 10.91 -6.16
N SER A 57 -15.78 9.93 -6.58
CA SER A 57 -15.59 8.70 -5.82
C SER A 57 -14.32 8.01 -6.27
N ILE A 58 -13.89 7.01 -5.49
CA ILE A 58 -12.75 6.17 -5.87
C ILE A 58 -13.01 5.52 -7.23
N ARG A 59 -14.22 5.06 -7.47
CA ARG A 59 -14.59 4.44 -8.76
C ARG A 59 -14.32 5.38 -9.94
N HIS A 60 -14.69 6.65 -9.81
CA HIS A 60 -14.44 7.63 -10.85
C HIS A 60 -12.94 7.91 -11.02
N ALA A 61 -12.22 7.96 -9.91
CA ALA A 61 -10.76 8.13 -9.96
C ALA A 61 -10.08 6.98 -10.69
N LEU A 62 -10.49 5.74 -10.38
CA LEU A 62 -9.94 4.56 -11.04
C LEU A 62 -10.22 4.56 -12.54
N LYS A 63 -11.42 4.97 -12.93
CA LYS A 63 -11.78 5.00 -14.33
C LYS A 63 -10.95 6.05 -15.09
N ASP A 64 -10.77 7.22 -14.49
CA ASP A 64 -10.00 8.28 -15.12
C ASP A 64 -8.51 7.89 -15.25
N ALA A 65 -8.00 7.10 -14.32
CA ALA A 65 -6.61 6.68 -14.31
C ALA A 65 -6.39 5.29 -14.92
N GLU A 66 -7.39 4.71 -15.60
CA GLU A 66 -7.28 3.30 -16.01
C GLU A 66 -6.10 2.98 -16.92
N ALA A 67 -5.63 3.96 -17.70
CA ALA A 67 -4.50 3.73 -18.60
C ALA A 67 -3.19 3.48 -17.83
N ASP A 68 -2.97 4.25 -16.78
CA ASP A 68 -1.71 4.23 -16.03
C ASP A 68 -1.85 3.73 -14.59
N GLY A 69 -3.09 3.62 -14.11
CA GLY A 69 -3.37 3.36 -12.71
C GLY A 69 -3.26 4.61 -11.86
N THR A 70 -3.70 4.50 -10.60
CA THR A 70 -3.65 5.62 -9.66
C THR A 70 -2.28 5.77 -9.01
N ARG A 71 -1.40 4.81 -9.20
CA ARG A 71 -0.06 4.76 -8.59
C ARG A 71 -0.13 4.89 -7.07
N SER A 72 -1.18 4.33 -6.49
CA SER A 72 -1.47 4.43 -5.06
C SER A 72 -2.29 3.23 -4.60
N ILE A 73 -2.58 3.21 -3.31
CA ILE A 73 -3.40 2.15 -2.69
C ILE A 73 -4.80 2.03 -3.33
N LEU A 74 -5.25 3.04 -4.06
CA LEU A 74 -6.55 2.98 -4.72
C LEU A 74 -6.62 1.86 -5.75
N ASP A 75 -5.48 1.44 -6.30
CA ASP A 75 -5.42 0.35 -7.26
C ASP A 75 -5.66 -1.02 -6.63
N LEU A 76 -5.59 -1.12 -5.31
CA LEU A 76 -5.73 -2.39 -4.58
C LEU A 76 -7.04 -2.37 -3.80
N ASP A 77 -8.00 -3.15 -4.25
CA ASP A 77 -9.37 -3.02 -3.74
C ASP A 77 -9.80 -4.10 -2.76
N ARG A 78 -8.98 -5.12 -2.52
CA ARG A 78 -9.36 -6.22 -1.65
C ARG A 78 -8.17 -6.91 -1.01
N ILE A 79 -8.45 -7.65 0.06
CA ILE A 79 -7.48 -8.55 0.69
C ILE A 79 -7.65 -9.92 0.03
N SER A 80 -6.55 -10.60 -0.26
CA SER A 80 -6.53 -11.91 -0.89
C SER A 80 -5.60 -12.85 -0.14
N ASP A 81 -5.89 -14.15 -0.20
CA ASP A 81 -5.02 -15.17 0.41
C ASP A 81 -3.74 -15.40 -0.40
N GLN A 82 -3.78 -15.10 -1.68
CA GLN A 82 -2.66 -15.29 -2.58
C GLN A 82 -2.38 -14.00 -3.34
N PRO A 83 -1.12 -13.78 -3.77
CA PRO A 83 -0.82 -12.62 -4.61
C PRO A 83 -1.71 -12.63 -5.85
N ASP A 84 -2.28 -11.48 -6.17
CA ASP A 84 -3.17 -11.32 -7.31
C ASP A 84 -3.19 -9.84 -7.73
N PHE A 85 -3.41 -9.60 -9.00
CA PHE A 85 -3.50 -8.25 -9.52
C PHE A 85 -4.68 -7.52 -8.85
N GLY A 86 -4.43 -6.29 -8.37
CA GLY A 86 -5.45 -5.49 -7.71
C GLY A 86 -5.75 -5.89 -6.27
N ALA A 87 -4.97 -6.79 -5.69
CA ALA A 87 -5.21 -7.30 -4.35
C ALA A 87 -4.01 -7.10 -3.43
N VAL A 88 -4.29 -7.12 -2.13
CA VAL A 88 -3.28 -7.07 -1.08
C VAL A 88 -3.25 -8.43 -0.41
N ALA A 89 -2.11 -9.11 -0.44
CA ALA A 89 -1.94 -10.41 0.20
C ALA A 89 -1.03 -10.30 1.41
N SER A 90 -1.23 -11.15 2.42
CA SER A 90 -0.30 -11.21 3.54
C SER A 90 1.00 -11.88 3.09
N LEU A 91 2.13 -11.46 3.64
CA LEU A 91 3.38 -12.18 3.44
C LEU A 91 3.34 -13.47 4.27
N ALA A 92 3.82 -14.55 3.67
CA ALA A 92 3.91 -15.82 4.38
C ALA A 92 4.92 -15.73 5.54
N ALA A 93 4.72 -16.57 6.56
CA ALA A 93 5.62 -16.59 7.72
C ALA A 93 7.09 -16.80 7.32
N GLU A 94 7.32 -17.68 6.35
CA GLU A 94 8.68 -17.95 5.87
C GLU A 94 9.31 -16.75 5.17
N ASP A 95 8.52 -15.93 4.48
CA ASP A 95 9.02 -14.70 3.87
C ASP A 95 9.36 -13.65 4.93
N LEU A 96 8.56 -13.56 5.99
CA LEU A 96 8.85 -12.67 7.10
C LEU A 96 10.16 -13.07 7.78
N GLU A 97 10.36 -14.36 8.02
CA GLU A 97 11.61 -14.86 8.61
C GLU A 97 12.82 -14.54 7.71
N ARG A 98 12.66 -14.73 6.41
CA ARG A 98 13.75 -14.47 5.47
C ARG A 98 14.11 -12.99 5.40
N LEU A 99 13.09 -12.12 5.39
CA LEU A 99 13.31 -10.68 5.26
C LEU A 99 13.72 -10.03 6.57
N PHE A 100 13.16 -10.46 7.69
CA PHE A 100 13.29 -9.76 8.98
C PHE A 100 13.90 -10.60 10.09
N SER A 101 14.14 -11.87 9.86
CA SER A 101 14.60 -12.82 10.88
C SER A 101 13.62 -12.97 12.04
N THR A 102 12.37 -12.64 11.81
CA THR A 102 11.29 -12.77 12.80
C THR A 102 9.95 -12.73 12.06
N GLN A 103 8.92 -13.33 12.67
CA GLN A 103 7.56 -13.23 12.16
C GLN A 103 6.81 -12.03 12.77
N GLN A 104 7.47 -11.28 13.67
CA GLN A 104 6.89 -10.14 14.35
C GLN A 104 7.77 -8.90 14.14
N PRO A 105 7.94 -8.45 12.88
CA PRO A 105 8.79 -7.30 12.62
C PRO A 105 8.23 -6.03 13.23
N THR A 106 9.12 -5.13 13.62
CA THR A 106 8.72 -3.82 14.13
C THR A 106 8.60 -2.83 12.97
N HIS A 107 7.99 -1.69 13.26
CA HIS A 107 7.89 -0.58 12.31
C HIS A 107 9.27 -0.25 11.71
N GLU A 108 10.28 -0.11 12.57
CA GLU A 108 11.62 0.25 12.14
C GLU A 108 12.25 -0.81 11.23
N MET A 109 12.05 -2.07 11.55
CA MET A 109 12.58 -3.16 10.72
C MET A 109 11.96 -3.14 9.33
N ILE A 110 10.65 -2.91 9.25
CA ILE A 110 9.94 -2.86 7.97
C ILE A 110 10.40 -1.64 7.18
N GLU A 111 10.46 -0.49 7.82
CA GLU A 111 10.83 0.77 7.16
C GLU A 111 12.24 0.73 6.59
N GLN A 112 13.14 0.03 7.26
CA GLN A 112 14.54 -0.07 6.84
C GLN A 112 14.80 -1.16 5.81
N SER A 113 13.80 -1.97 5.47
CA SER A 113 13.98 -3.06 4.51
C SER A 113 14.03 -2.50 3.09
N ASP A 114 15.12 -2.77 2.40
CA ASP A 114 15.29 -2.39 1.01
C ASP A 114 14.95 -3.54 0.06
N LYS A 115 14.64 -4.72 0.60
CA LYS A 115 14.35 -5.91 -0.21
C LYS A 115 12.88 -6.26 -0.30
N LEU A 116 12.04 -5.63 0.52
CA LEU A 116 10.62 -5.96 0.56
C LEU A 116 9.96 -5.80 -0.81
N PHE A 117 10.26 -4.71 -1.51
CA PHE A 117 9.61 -4.43 -2.79
C PHE A 117 10.04 -5.39 -3.90
N GLU A 118 11.12 -6.14 -3.70
CA GLU A 118 11.50 -7.20 -4.64
C GLU A 118 10.52 -8.37 -4.60
N GLU A 119 9.72 -8.46 -3.53
CA GLU A 119 8.71 -9.50 -3.34
C GLU A 119 7.35 -9.12 -3.95
N ILE A 120 7.20 -7.91 -4.46
CA ILE A 120 5.92 -7.38 -4.91
C ILE A 120 5.95 -7.19 -6.43
N GLU A 121 5.00 -7.80 -7.12
CA GLU A 121 4.88 -7.63 -8.55
C GLU A 121 4.03 -6.41 -8.89
N ARG A 122 4.16 -5.91 -10.12
CA ARG A 122 3.38 -4.76 -10.58
C ARG A 122 1.89 -5.03 -10.45
N GLY A 123 1.17 -4.03 -9.96
CA GLY A 123 -0.28 -4.13 -9.78
C GLY A 123 -0.71 -4.94 -8.58
N GLN A 124 0.23 -5.35 -7.74
CA GLN A 124 -0.04 -6.15 -6.55
C GLN A 124 0.42 -5.42 -5.30
N GLY A 125 -0.02 -5.91 -4.15
CA GLY A 125 0.42 -5.39 -2.87
C GLY A 125 0.49 -6.46 -1.81
N VAL A 126 1.12 -6.09 -0.70
CA VAL A 126 1.22 -6.95 0.47
C VAL A 126 0.89 -6.15 1.72
N TYR A 127 0.52 -6.86 2.79
CA TYR A 127 0.44 -6.21 4.10
C TYR A 127 1.25 -7.01 5.11
N ILE A 128 1.76 -6.31 6.09
CA ILE A 128 2.55 -6.87 7.18
C ILE A 128 2.05 -6.24 8.46
N ILE A 129 1.84 -7.06 9.50
CA ILE A 129 1.54 -6.54 10.82
C ILE A 129 2.86 -6.10 11.45
N ALA A 130 2.92 -4.85 11.89
CA ALA A 130 4.07 -4.33 12.62
C ALA A 130 3.81 -4.44 14.11
N TYR A 131 4.79 -4.94 14.85
CA TYR A 131 4.67 -5.21 16.27
C TYR A 131 5.43 -4.19 17.10
N LYS A 132 4.93 -3.94 18.29
CA LYS A 132 5.59 -3.11 19.28
C LYS A 132 5.43 -3.78 20.63
N ASP A 133 6.55 -4.04 21.31
CA ASP A 133 6.56 -4.71 22.61
C ASP A 133 5.80 -6.05 22.57
N GLY A 134 5.94 -6.79 21.46
CA GLY A 134 5.32 -8.10 21.31
C GLY A 134 3.83 -8.09 20.94
N GLU A 135 3.25 -6.91 20.73
CA GLU A 135 1.83 -6.76 20.40
C GLU A 135 1.65 -6.15 19.02
N PRO A 136 0.60 -6.55 18.27
CA PRO A 136 0.28 -5.89 17.02
C PRO A 136 0.03 -4.39 17.26
N ASP A 137 0.68 -3.54 16.47
CA ASP A 137 0.62 -2.09 16.66
C ASP A 137 0.14 -1.36 15.42
N GLU A 138 0.64 -1.77 14.26
CA GLU A 138 0.26 -1.14 12.99
C GLU A 138 0.12 -2.19 11.90
N ILE A 139 -0.53 -1.79 10.80
CA ILE A 139 -0.52 -2.57 9.56
C ILE A 139 0.26 -1.75 8.54
N TYR A 140 1.22 -2.39 7.90
CA TYR A 140 1.97 -1.82 6.81
C TYR A 140 1.38 -2.33 5.51
N PHE A 141 0.91 -1.43 4.66
CA PHE A 141 0.45 -1.78 3.31
C PHE A 141 1.48 -1.27 2.32
N ALA A 142 1.89 -2.13 1.42
CA ALA A 142 2.86 -1.77 0.39
C ALA A 142 2.39 -2.33 -0.95
N GLY A 143 2.62 -1.58 -2.01
CA GLY A 143 2.23 -2.00 -3.34
C GLY A 143 3.14 -1.43 -4.40
N TYR A 144 2.95 -1.92 -5.61
CA TYR A 144 3.70 -1.47 -6.78
C TYR A 144 2.68 -1.11 -7.87
N SER A 145 2.82 0.07 -8.43
CA SER A 145 1.93 0.46 -9.53
C SER A 145 2.18 -0.46 -10.73
N TYR A 146 1.19 -0.56 -11.63
CA TYR A 146 1.36 -1.40 -12.81
C TYR A 146 1.93 -0.61 -14.00
N ASP A 147 2.22 0.67 -13.79
CA ASP A 147 2.86 1.48 -14.82
C ASP A 147 3.96 2.35 -14.22
#